data_e2b88aa7b2e55b293d44f55d58e89955
#
_entry.id   e2b88aa7b2e55b293d44f55d58e89955
#
_cell.length_a   1.000
_cell.length_b   1.000
_cell.length_c   1.000
_cell.angle_alpha   90.00
_cell.angle_beta   90.00
_cell.angle_gamma   90.00
#
_symmetry.space_group_name_H-M   'P 1'
#
loop_
_entity.id
_entity.type
_entity.pdbx_description
1 polymer ?
#
loop_
_entity_poly.entity_id
_entity_poly.type
_entity_poly.pdbx_seq_one_letter_code
_entity_poly.pdbx_strand_id
1 'polypeptide(L)'
;MKKIFVFGFIVLLAANGFSQDFSMDQVKQLVETNGKSYLQPLVTGYGSAMNAGLFNTARTHKMLGFDISFKTGIGIVPTGEQSTYNFDISALDNIPVTVGDYTLDLDPSQLFSNTETPTILGGKAKPFEVDQMYIESIIFDQARANIINQTPNQTDAWYDDQAQAAVDAMSDEISDVVDDVAISSIPGIKSIDALKNLDNIIFPFPIIQASIGLPMGIEPSIRLIPAISIPGDVGDALGEISAFGAGLKIDLVQFIPIPLFPVDIAAQAYYQNFKMGDILSSNNVNFNIHASKKLLMFTPYVGIGVDNTSFTASYDTGDGEKQDFTIKGDNKLRTTVGLNIKLLVLQINAEYAMGEYNSAAIGVGFTLR
;
A
#
# COMPACT_ATOMS: atom_id res chain seq x y z
N MET A 1 -1.48 24.63 1.65
CA MET A 1 -1.63 23.41 2.45
C MET A 1 -2.12 22.20 1.67
N LYS A 2 -2.49 22.27 0.39
CA LYS A 2 -2.95 21.15 -0.45
C LYS A 2 -1.86 20.16 -0.93
N LYS A 3 -0.60 20.34 -0.55
CA LYS A 3 0.57 19.61 -1.08
C LYS A 3 1.24 18.69 -0.03
N ILE A 4 0.60 18.45 1.12
CA ILE A 4 1.30 18.02 2.35
C ILE A 4 1.53 16.50 2.44
N PHE A 5 0.76 15.62 1.79
CA PHE A 5 0.88 14.18 2.05
C PHE A 5 1.93 13.46 1.18
N VAL A 6 2.08 13.82 -0.07
CA VAL A 6 3.15 13.28 -0.94
C VAL A 6 4.42 14.12 -0.81
N PHE A 7 4.26 15.44 -0.61
CA PHE A 7 5.35 16.35 -0.27
C PHE A 7 5.96 16.05 1.11
N GLY A 8 5.19 15.49 2.03
CA GLY A 8 5.68 15.01 3.32
C GLY A 8 6.78 13.95 3.20
N PHE A 9 6.72 13.09 2.18
CA PHE A 9 7.76 12.09 1.92
C PHE A 9 9.08 12.76 1.49
N ILE A 10 9.00 13.74 0.61
CA ILE A 10 10.18 14.48 0.09
C ILE A 10 10.70 15.48 1.13
N VAL A 11 9.80 16.21 1.82
CA VAL A 11 10.17 17.23 2.82
C VAL A 11 10.71 16.62 4.11
N LEU A 12 10.28 15.40 4.50
CA LEU A 12 10.84 14.73 5.68
C LEU A 12 12.25 14.18 5.44
N LEU A 13 12.58 13.78 4.23
CA LEU A 13 13.96 13.45 3.87
C LEU A 13 14.85 14.72 3.85
N ALA A 14 14.31 15.86 3.41
CA ALA A 14 15.04 17.12 3.34
C ALA A 14 15.04 17.93 4.66
N ALA A 15 14.07 17.71 5.56
CA ALA A 15 13.90 18.52 6.78
C ALA A 15 14.64 18.01 8.02
N ASN A 16 15.25 16.81 7.96
CA ASN A 16 15.94 16.21 9.10
C ASN A 16 17.47 16.28 8.98
N GLY A 17 18.01 17.41 8.60
CA GLY A 17 19.43 17.70 8.88
C GLY A 17 20.46 17.24 7.85
N PHE A 18 20.07 16.67 6.71
CA PHE A 18 21.05 16.47 5.64
C PHE A 18 21.43 17.80 5.01
N SER A 19 22.68 18.20 5.17
CA SER A 19 23.30 19.26 4.40
C SER A 19 23.62 18.84 2.95
N GLN A 20 23.08 17.69 2.50
CA GLN A 20 23.23 17.22 1.13
C GLN A 20 22.13 17.77 0.23
N ASP A 21 22.52 18.40 -0.84
CA ASP A 21 21.68 18.72 -1.98
C ASP A 21 21.42 17.42 -2.76
N PHE A 22 20.30 16.72 -2.45
CA PHE A 22 19.86 15.59 -3.26
C PHE A 22 19.60 16.04 -4.69
N SER A 23 20.17 15.31 -5.65
CA SER A 23 19.78 15.51 -7.04
C SER A 23 18.30 15.13 -7.23
N MET A 24 17.62 15.77 -8.16
CA MET A 24 16.21 15.48 -8.45
C MET A 24 16.00 14.01 -8.87
N ASP A 25 16.99 13.40 -9.51
CA ASP A 25 16.96 11.98 -9.91
C ASP A 25 17.03 11.05 -8.69
N GLN A 26 17.84 11.37 -7.69
CA GLN A 26 17.91 10.61 -6.43
C GLN A 26 16.60 10.69 -5.67
N VAL A 27 16.02 11.90 -5.52
CA VAL A 27 14.72 12.10 -4.89
C VAL A 27 13.66 11.26 -5.60
N LYS A 28 13.64 11.29 -6.93
CA LYS A 28 12.70 10.51 -7.74
C LYS A 28 12.86 9.01 -7.50
N GLN A 29 14.07 8.49 -7.51
CA GLN A 29 14.36 7.08 -7.27
C GLN A 29 13.95 6.65 -5.86
N LEU A 30 14.28 7.44 -4.83
CA LEU A 30 13.90 7.18 -3.44
C LEU A 30 12.38 7.15 -3.27
N VAL A 31 11.66 8.11 -3.88
CA VAL A 31 10.19 8.16 -3.84
C VAL A 31 9.58 6.98 -4.58
N GLU A 32 10.06 6.64 -5.77
CA GLU A 32 9.51 5.53 -6.55
C GLU A 32 9.71 4.17 -5.86
N THR A 33 10.88 3.92 -5.28
CA THR A 33 11.19 2.66 -4.63
C THR A 33 10.51 2.56 -3.26
N ASN A 34 10.75 3.54 -2.40
CA ASN A 34 10.25 3.51 -1.03
C ASN A 34 8.77 3.85 -0.93
N GLY A 35 8.28 4.74 -1.80
CA GLY A 35 6.86 5.07 -1.88
C GLY A 35 5.98 3.86 -2.23
N LYS A 36 6.47 2.97 -3.09
CA LYS A 36 5.79 1.70 -3.38
C LYS A 36 5.67 0.84 -2.13
N SER A 37 6.78 0.59 -1.45
CA SER A 37 6.82 -0.23 -0.23
C SER A 37 5.98 0.37 0.89
N TYR A 38 6.06 1.69 1.08
CA TYR A 38 5.26 2.43 2.06
C TYR A 38 3.75 2.29 1.83
N LEU A 39 3.28 2.41 0.57
CA LEU A 39 1.87 2.39 0.21
C LEU A 39 1.31 0.99 -0.10
N GLN A 40 2.15 -0.02 -0.29
CA GLN A 40 1.75 -1.35 -0.72
C GLN A 40 0.61 -1.97 0.09
N PRO A 41 0.60 -1.93 1.44
CA PRO A 41 -0.50 -2.50 2.22
C PRO A 41 -1.83 -1.79 1.99
N LEU A 42 -1.80 -0.47 1.81
CA LEU A 42 -2.98 0.32 1.47
C LEU A 42 -3.56 -0.09 0.12
N VAL A 43 -2.70 -0.21 -0.90
CA VAL A 43 -3.09 -0.57 -2.27
C VAL A 43 -3.70 -1.97 -2.32
N THR A 44 -3.09 -2.94 -1.64
CA THR A 44 -3.57 -4.32 -1.58
C THR A 44 -4.90 -4.41 -0.83
N GLY A 45 -5.01 -3.74 0.33
CA GLY A 45 -6.24 -3.69 1.13
C GLY A 45 -7.40 -3.00 0.41
N TYR A 46 -7.11 -1.91 -0.26
CA TYR A 46 -8.08 -1.22 -1.10
C TYR A 46 -8.58 -2.11 -2.25
N GLY A 47 -7.66 -2.75 -2.99
CA GLY A 47 -8.02 -3.67 -4.08
C GLY A 47 -8.92 -4.82 -3.62
N SER A 48 -8.64 -5.37 -2.43
CA SER A 48 -9.49 -6.37 -1.78
C SER A 48 -10.90 -5.85 -1.53
N ALA A 49 -11.03 -4.65 -0.97
CA ALA A 49 -12.33 -4.04 -0.66
C ALA A 49 -13.14 -3.72 -1.92
N MET A 50 -12.51 -3.14 -2.93
CA MET A 50 -13.16 -2.78 -4.20
C MET A 50 -13.66 -4.00 -4.98
N ASN A 51 -12.99 -5.13 -4.86
CA ASN A 51 -13.38 -6.39 -5.50
C ASN A 51 -14.29 -7.27 -4.61
N ALA A 52 -14.70 -6.79 -3.43
CA ALA A 52 -15.69 -7.46 -2.61
C ALA A 52 -17.12 -7.15 -3.08
N GLY A 53 -18.04 -8.08 -2.91
CA GLY A 53 -19.47 -7.92 -3.23
C GLY A 53 -19.78 -7.85 -4.72
N LEU A 54 -18.92 -8.36 -5.61
CA LEU A 54 -19.15 -8.30 -7.07
C LEU A 54 -20.39 -9.10 -7.50
N PHE A 55 -20.66 -10.22 -6.88
CA PHE A 55 -21.78 -11.10 -7.16
C PHE A 55 -22.48 -11.55 -5.87
N ASN A 56 -23.73 -11.99 -5.97
CA ASN A 56 -24.49 -12.56 -4.86
C ASN A 56 -25.22 -13.85 -5.27
N THR A 57 -25.11 -14.23 -6.54
CA THR A 57 -25.68 -15.44 -7.15
C THR A 57 -25.09 -15.65 -8.53
N ALA A 58 -24.92 -16.90 -8.93
CA ALA A 58 -24.53 -17.25 -10.30
C ALA A 58 -25.70 -17.16 -11.30
N ARG A 59 -26.93 -17.20 -10.83
CA ARG A 59 -28.09 -17.08 -11.71
C ARG A 59 -28.21 -15.65 -12.24
N THR A 60 -28.30 -15.51 -13.55
CA THR A 60 -28.63 -14.25 -14.21
C THR A 60 -30.12 -13.89 -14.07
N HIS A 61 -30.44 -12.63 -14.18
CA HIS A 61 -31.84 -12.18 -14.27
C HIS A 61 -32.45 -12.60 -15.61
N LYS A 62 -33.75 -12.84 -15.62
CA LYS A 62 -34.51 -12.96 -16.87
C LYS A 62 -34.48 -11.63 -17.60
N MET A 63 -34.88 -11.64 -18.87
CA MET A 63 -34.99 -10.43 -19.69
C MET A 63 -35.76 -9.34 -18.93
N LEU A 64 -35.15 -8.14 -18.80
CA LEU A 64 -35.64 -6.97 -18.07
C LEU A 64 -35.78 -7.15 -16.54
N GLY A 65 -35.45 -8.32 -15.98
CA GLY A 65 -35.24 -8.45 -14.55
C GLY A 65 -34.01 -7.61 -14.12
N PHE A 66 -34.04 -7.07 -12.92
CA PHE A 66 -32.99 -6.17 -12.45
C PHE A 66 -32.69 -6.36 -10.96
N ASP A 67 -31.54 -5.86 -10.58
CA ASP A 67 -31.07 -5.74 -9.22
C ASP A 67 -30.54 -4.32 -8.99
N ILE A 68 -30.88 -3.73 -7.85
CA ILE A 68 -30.27 -2.50 -7.35
C ILE A 68 -29.95 -2.74 -5.89
N SER A 69 -28.67 -2.60 -5.54
CA SER A 69 -28.17 -2.88 -4.20
C SER A 69 -27.21 -1.82 -3.70
N PHE A 70 -27.29 -1.55 -2.41
CA PHE A 70 -26.28 -0.84 -1.66
C PHE A 70 -25.40 -1.88 -0.95
N LYS A 71 -24.13 -1.81 -1.17
CA LYS A 71 -23.14 -2.75 -0.64
C LYS A 71 -22.02 -2.00 0.06
N THR A 72 -21.45 -2.61 1.07
CA THR A 72 -20.19 -2.16 1.67
C THR A 72 -19.15 -3.24 1.47
N GLY A 73 -18.13 -2.96 0.65
CA GLY A 73 -16.93 -3.76 0.55
C GLY A 73 -15.98 -3.40 1.68
N ILE A 74 -15.37 -4.40 2.30
CA ILE A 74 -14.48 -4.25 3.45
C ILE A 74 -13.18 -4.98 3.13
N GLY A 75 -12.08 -4.25 3.05
CA GLY A 75 -10.73 -4.82 3.01
C GLY A 75 -10.19 -4.97 4.42
N ILE A 76 -9.65 -6.14 4.74
CA ILE A 76 -9.10 -6.49 6.05
C ILE A 76 -7.59 -6.63 5.89
N VAL A 77 -6.83 -5.64 6.36
CA VAL A 77 -5.38 -5.65 6.29
C VAL A 77 -4.81 -6.10 7.62
N PRO A 78 -4.07 -7.22 7.66
CA PRO A 78 -3.36 -7.63 8.87
C PRO A 78 -2.28 -6.60 9.20
N THR A 79 -2.11 -6.28 10.47
CA THR A 79 -1.21 -5.21 10.92
C THR A 79 0.09 -5.71 11.54
N GLY A 80 0.40 -7.00 11.41
CA GLY A 80 1.66 -7.60 11.88
C GLY A 80 2.84 -7.22 10.98
N GLU A 81 3.30 -8.17 10.20
CA GLU A 81 4.46 -8.03 9.28
C GLU A 81 4.29 -6.97 8.19
N GLN A 82 3.03 -6.60 7.86
CA GLN A 82 2.71 -5.58 6.86
C GLN A 82 2.81 -4.14 7.38
N SER A 83 3.18 -3.96 8.64
CA SER A 83 3.26 -2.62 9.26
C SER A 83 4.61 -1.96 9.07
N THR A 84 5.64 -2.69 8.65
CA THR A 84 7.01 -2.21 8.42
C THR A 84 7.57 -2.70 7.08
N TYR A 85 8.61 -2.03 6.60
CA TYR A 85 9.42 -2.45 5.46
C TYR A 85 10.86 -1.94 5.65
N ASN A 86 11.82 -2.50 4.93
CA ASN A 86 13.18 -1.97 4.90
C ASN A 86 13.26 -0.85 3.87
N PHE A 87 13.63 0.34 4.34
CA PHE A 87 13.83 1.50 3.47
C PHE A 87 15.05 1.25 2.58
N ASP A 88 14.87 1.40 1.27
CA ASP A 88 15.93 1.24 0.29
C ASP A 88 16.75 2.52 0.20
N ILE A 89 17.99 2.45 0.67
CA ILE A 89 18.96 3.53 0.69
C ILE A 89 19.91 3.53 -0.50
N SER A 90 19.73 2.61 -1.45
CA SER A 90 20.66 2.42 -2.59
C SER A 90 20.80 3.63 -3.52
N ALA A 91 19.86 4.59 -3.44
CA ALA A 91 19.91 5.84 -4.18
C ALA A 91 20.62 6.99 -3.43
N LEU A 92 21.07 6.77 -2.20
CA LEU A 92 21.84 7.75 -1.44
C LEU A 92 23.31 7.69 -1.89
N ASP A 93 23.89 8.85 -2.14
CA ASP A 93 25.33 8.98 -2.29
C ASP A 93 26.03 8.89 -0.93
N ASN A 94 27.35 8.75 -0.95
CA ASN A 94 28.17 8.83 0.25
C ASN A 94 27.93 10.16 0.98
N ILE A 95 27.97 10.10 2.31
CA ILE A 95 27.68 11.23 3.20
C ILE A 95 29.01 11.82 3.67
N PRO A 96 29.40 13.01 3.18
CA PRO A 96 30.61 13.67 3.66
C PRO A 96 30.37 14.29 5.03
N VAL A 97 31.15 13.91 6.03
CA VAL A 97 31.11 14.48 7.37
C VAL A 97 32.51 14.82 7.86
N THR A 98 32.60 15.73 8.82
CA THR A 98 33.88 16.08 9.46
C THR A 98 33.80 15.77 10.94
N VAL A 99 34.78 15.01 11.46
CA VAL A 99 34.94 14.68 12.87
C VAL A 99 36.33 15.16 13.29
N GLY A 100 36.43 16.19 14.08
CA GLY A 100 37.69 16.83 14.42
C GLY A 100 38.46 17.26 13.15
N ASP A 101 39.67 16.75 13.00
CA ASP A 101 40.54 17.02 11.82
C ASP A 101 40.30 16.03 10.66
N TYR A 102 39.38 15.08 10.76
CA TYR A 102 39.13 14.03 9.77
C TYR A 102 37.91 14.37 8.92
N THR A 103 38.07 14.26 7.59
CA THR A 103 36.96 14.29 6.64
C THR A 103 36.62 12.87 6.22
N LEU A 104 35.42 12.42 6.53
CA LEU A 104 34.92 11.09 6.22
C LEU A 104 33.97 11.15 5.04
N ASP A 105 33.96 10.08 4.26
CA ASP A 105 33.02 9.88 3.15
C ASP A 105 32.25 8.58 3.43
N LEU A 106 31.13 8.72 4.16
CA LEU A 106 30.40 7.58 4.74
C LEU A 106 29.50 6.93 3.69
N ASP A 107 29.72 5.63 3.44
CA ASP A 107 28.83 4.82 2.62
C ASP A 107 27.53 4.51 3.38
N PRO A 108 26.36 4.95 2.88
CA PRO A 108 25.08 4.72 3.56
C PRO A 108 24.80 3.23 3.84
N SER A 109 25.25 2.33 2.97
CA SER A 109 25.02 0.89 3.12
C SER A 109 25.79 0.26 4.28
N GLN A 110 26.89 0.89 4.70
CA GLN A 110 27.68 0.51 5.88
C GLN A 110 27.25 1.31 7.11
N LEU A 111 26.84 2.56 6.89
CA LEU A 111 26.45 3.48 7.95
C LEU A 111 25.14 3.08 8.65
N PHE A 112 24.14 2.59 7.89
CA PHE A 112 22.84 2.24 8.45
C PHE A 112 22.70 0.73 8.61
N SER A 113 22.81 0.24 9.85
CA SER A 113 22.73 -1.18 10.18
C SER A 113 21.28 -1.71 10.15
N ASN A 114 20.29 -0.82 10.34
CA ASN A 114 18.87 -1.14 10.29
C ASN A 114 18.07 0.02 9.70
N THR A 115 17.40 -0.24 8.58
CA THR A 115 16.54 0.73 7.90
C THR A 115 15.05 0.36 7.99
N GLU A 116 14.67 -0.51 8.94
CA GLU A 116 13.27 -0.88 9.14
C GLU A 116 12.41 0.33 9.49
N THR A 117 11.39 0.58 8.68
CA THR A 117 10.52 1.75 8.79
C THR A 117 9.04 1.36 8.69
N PRO A 118 8.12 2.13 9.30
CA PRO A 118 6.69 1.86 9.17
C PRO A 118 6.20 2.05 7.73
N THR A 119 5.26 1.19 7.31
CA THR A 119 4.39 1.47 6.16
C THR A 119 3.35 2.53 6.53
N ILE A 120 2.54 2.98 5.55
CA ILE A 120 1.41 3.88 5.80
C ILE A 120 0.44 3.34 6.88
N LEU A 121 0.35 2.02 7.04
CA LEU A 121 -0.50 1.34 8.03
C LEU A 121 0.24 1.03 9.33
N GLY A 122 1.52 1.40 9.41
CA GLY A 122 2.38 1.19 10.58
C GLY A 122 2.22 2.22 11.68
N GLY A 123 3.16 2.16 12.62
CA GLY A 123 3.19 2.98 13.83
C GLY A 123 3.96 4.29 13.68
N LYS A 124 4.63 4.69 14.78
CA LYS A 124 5.45 5.90 14.83
C LYS A 124 6.71 5.73 13.98
N ALA A 125 7.18 6.85 13.43
CA ALA A 125 8.50 6.93 12.83
C ALA A 125 9.59 6.51 13.84
N LYS A 126 10.64 5.89 13.30
CA LYS A 126 11.85 5.51 14.05
C LYS A 126 13.04 6.05 13.29
N PRO A 127 14.09 6.53 13.98
CA PRO A 127 15.36 6.79 13.33
C PRO A 127 15.97 5.49 12.83
N PHE A 128 16.74 5.56 11.75
CA PHE A 128 17.56 4.44 11.31
C PHE A 128 18.71 4.23 12.32
N GLU A 129 19.09 2.98 12.51
CA GLU A 129 20.19 2.64 13.40
C GLU A 129 21.52 2.95 12.69
N VAL A 130 22.26 3.90 13.23
CA VAL A 130 23.59 4.29 12.72
C VAL A 130 24.66 3.37 13.33
N ASP A 131 25.50 2.80 12.48
CA ASP A 131 26.64 1.99 12.90
C ASP A 131 27.81 2.89 13.31
N GLN A 132 27.88 3.23 14.59
CA GLN A 132 28.97 4.04 15.14
C GLN A 132 30.33 3.37 14.93
N MET A 133 30.43 2.05 15.03
CA MET A 133 31.70 1.33 14.84
C MET A 133 32.25 1.49 13.40
N TYR A 134 31.36 1.64 12.42
CA TYR A 134 31.79 1.95 11.06
C TYR A 134 32.48 3.32 10.98
N ILE A 135 31.91 4.36 11.62
CA ILE A 135 32.52 5.69 11.70
C ILE A 135 33.88 5.63 12.41
N GLU A 136 33.92 4.96 13.56
CA GLU A 136 35.15 4.76 14.36
C GLU A 136 36.24 4.06 13.54
N SER A 137 35.86 3.03 12.75
CA SER A 137 36.83 2.29 11.92
C SER A 137 37.48 3.15 10.85
N ILE A 138 36.72 4.05 10.20
CA ILE A 138 37.28 4.96 9.19
C ILE A 138 38.23 5.98 9.85
N ILE A 139 37.86 6.52 11.03
CA ILE A 139 38.74 7.44 11.77
C ILE A 139 40.01 6.71 12.18
N PHE A 140 39.90 5.49 12.70
CA PHE A 140 41.05 4.66 13.08
C PHE A 140 42.00 4.47 11.92
N ASP A 141 41.52 4.07 10.75
CA ASP A 141 42.34 3.83 9.57
C ASP A 141 43.03 5.10 9.09
N GLN A 142 42.34 6.24 9.07
CA GLN A 142 42.93 7.53 8.71
C GLN A 142 43.96 8.01 9.73
N ALA A 143 43.65 7.90 11.03
CA ALA A 143 44.58 8.24 12.11
C ALA A 143 45.83 7.38 12.03
N ARG A 144 45.69 6.07 11.88
CA ARG A 144 46.81 5.14 11.76
C ARG A 144 47.71 5.50 10.56
N ALA A 145 47.13 5.76 9.41
CA ALA A 145 47.86 6.17 8.23
C ALA A 145 48.64 7.49 8.44
N ASN A 146 48.02 8.47 9.06
CA ASN A 146 48.63 9.77 9.39
C ASN A 146 49.80 9.60 10.37
N ILE A 147 49.66 8.77 11.42
CA ILE A 147 50.65 8.51 12.43
C ILE A 147 51.86 7.79 11.82
N ILE A 148 51.67 6.79 10.94
CA ILE A 148 52.74 6.09 10.21
C ILE A 148 53.58 7.09 9.39
N ASN A 149 52.92 8.02 8.70
CA ASN A 149 53.56 9.02 7.88
C ASN A 149 54.39 10.02 8.73
N GLN A 150 53.93 10.37 9.93
CA GLN A 150 54.61 11.34 10.82
C GLN A 150 55.69 10.69 11.67
N THR A 151 55.52 9.43 12.07
CA THR A 151 56.41 8.73 13.01
C THR A 151 56.73 7.34 12.47
N PRO A 152 57.57 7.20 11.42
CA PRO A 152 57.90 5.91 10.84
C PRO A 152 58.77 5.06 11.77
N ASN A 153 58.79 3.74 11.53
CA ASN A 153 59.62 2.73 12.21
C ASN A 153 59.17 2.37 13.65
N GLN A 154 57.87 2.50 13.95
CA GLN A 154 57.29 1.92 15.16
C GLN A 154 56.71 0.52 14.89
N THR A 155 56.23 -0.17 15.91
CA THR A 155 55.54 -1.46 15.77
C THR A 155 54.06 -1.24 15.39
N ASP A 156 53.46 -2.23 14.71
CA ASP A 156 52.04 -2.18 14.35
C ASP A 156 51.14 -1.97 15.61
N ALA A 157 51.45 -2.67 16.70
CA ALA A 157 50.72 -2.49 17.97
C ALA A 157 50.82 -1.06 18.52
N TRP A 158 51.95 -0.38 18.36
CA TRP A 158 52.12 1.01 18.79
C TRP A 158 51.26 1.95 17.92
N TYR A 159 51.21 1.72 16.59
CA TYR A 159 50.35 2.50 15.68
C TYR A 159 48.89 2.30 15.99
N ASP A 160 48.47 1.06 16.26
CA ASP A 160 47.09 0.70 16.60
C ASP A 160 46.69 1.36 17.92
N ASP A 161 47.54 1.34 18.97
CA ASP A 161 47.28 2.02 20.25
C ASP A 161 47.10 3.53 20.09
N GLN A 162 47.96 4.17 19.25
CA GLN A 162 47.84 5.61 19.01
C GLN A 162 46.59 5.97 18.17
N ALA A 163 46.25 5.16 17.19
CA ALA A 163 45.05 5.34 16.37
C ALA A 163 43.80 5.18 17.24
N GLN A 164 43.76 4.17 18.13
CA GLN A 164 42.65 3.97 19.05
C GLN A 164 42.50 5.15 20.02
N ALA A 165 43.62 5.69 20.56
CA ALA A 165 43.59 6.87 21.40
C ALA A 165 43.06 8.12 20.67
N ALA A 166 43.27 8.23 19.35
CA ALA A 166 42.67 9.30 18.55
C ALA A 166 41.17 9.13 18.39
N VAL A 167 40.64 7.91 18.20
CA VAL A 167 39.21 7.59 18.15
C VAL A 167 38.58 7.90 19.52
N ASP A 168 39.19 7.43 20.61
CA ASP A 168 38.68 7.64 21.97
C ASP A 168 38.60 9.13 22.33
N ALA A 169 39.54 9.95 21.87
CA ALA A 169 39.57 11.40 22.11
C ALA A 169 38.43 12.13 21.36
N MET A 170 37.84 11.53 20.32
CA MET A 170 36.79 12.12 19.49
C MET A 170 35.40 11.51 19.77
N SER A 171 35.23 10.79 20.87
CA SER A 171 33.99 10.08 21.16
C SER A 171 32.76 10.98 21.21
N ASP A 172 32.89 12.21 21.70
CA ASP A 172 31.82 13.18 21.78
C ASP A 172 31.44 13.71 20.37
N GLU A 173 32.46 14.06 19.54
CA GLU A 173 32.24 14.50 18.17
C GLU A 173 31.66 13.38 17.28
N ILE A 174 32.06 12.12 17.50
CA ILE A 174 31.47 10.95 16.84
C ILE A 174 29.99 10.81 17.22
N SER A 175 29.66 10.98 18.50
CA SER A 175 28.27 10.93 18.95
C SER A 175 27.42 12.04 18.33
N ASP A 176 27.97 13.25 18.22
CA ASP A 176 27.29 14.37 17.56
C ASP A 176 27.03 14.05 16.07
N VAL A 177 27.98 13.46 15.39
CA VAL A 177 27.81 13.03 13.98
C VAL A 177 26.78 11.92 13.86
N VAL A 178 26.74 10.95 14.77
CA VAL A 178 25.69 9.89 14.79
C VAL A 178 24.30 10.51 14.86
N ASP A 179 24.13 11.53 15.71
CA ASP A 179 22.84 12.23 15.86
C ASP A 179 22.52 13.09 14.61
N ASP A 180 23.52 13.72 13.99
CA ASP A 180 23.35 14.57 12.82
C ASP A 180 23.01 13.79 11.55
N VAL A 181 23.57 12.57 11.38
CA VAL A 181 23.29 11.72 10.20
C VAL A 181 22.06 10.84 10.37
N ALA A 182 21.42 10.85 11.55
CA ALA A 182 20.26 10.01 11.82
C ALA A 182 19.06 10.41 10.95
N ILE A 183 18.61 9.50 10.10
CA ILE A 183 17.41 9.67 9.27
C ILE A 183 16.19 9.17 10.04
N SER A 184 15.16 9.99 10.16
CA SER A 184 13.86 9.55 10.68
C SER A 184 12.93 9.10 9.56
N SER A 185 12.33 7.95 9.74
CA SER A 185 11.35 7.40 8.80
C SER A 185 10.02 8.17 8.82
N ILE A 186 9.13 7.88 7.85
CA ILE A 186 7.79 8.44 7.81
C ILE A 186 6.87 7.63 8.73
N PRO A 187 6.06 8.29 9.58
CA PRO A 187 5.12 7.58 10.42
C PRO A 187 3.95 7.01 9.62
N GLY A 188 3.42 5.86 10.03
CA GLY A 188 2.16 5.34 9.54
C GLY A 188 0.95 5.89 10.30
N ILE A 189 -0.27 5.54 9.87
CA ILE A 189 -1.53 6.02 10.47
C ILE A 189 -1.74 5.56 11.91
N LYS A 190 -1.12 4.48 12.36
CA LYS A 190 -1.14 4.04 13.76
C LYS A 190 -0.33 4.94 14.69
N SER A 191 0.42 5.89 14.17
CA SER A 191 1.00 6.97 14.98
C SER A 191 -0.06 7.86 15.61
N ILE A 192 -1.28 7.87 15.05
CA ILE A 192 -2.46 8.57 15.55
C ILE A 192 -3.04 7.78 16.72
N ASP A 193 -3.15 8.42 17.90
CA ASP A 193 -3.58 7.77 19.16
C ASP A 193 -4.93 7.02 19.04
N ALA A 194 -5.86 7.52 18.25
CA ALA A 194 -7.16 6.89 18.04
C ALA A 194 -7.06 5.56 17.27
N LEU A 195 -5.97 5.31 16.53
CA LEU A 195 -5.81 4.16 15.64
C LEU A 195 -4.73 3.17 16.10
N LYS A 196 -3.97 3.50 17.14
CA LYS A 196 -2.80 2.73 17.58
C LYS A 196 -3.08 1.29 18.03
N ASN A 197 -4.30 1.02 18.51
CA ASN A 197 -4.70 -0.29 19.06
C ASN A 197 -5.53 -1.13 18.09
N LEU A 198 -5.59 -0.76 16.80
CA LEU A 198 -6.29 -1.56 15.81
C LEU A 198 -5.45 -2.77 15.38
N ASP A 199 -5.93 -3.99 15.66
CA ASP A 199 -5.27 -5.24 15.21
C ASP A 199 -5.40 -5.43 13.69
N ASN A 200 -6.50 -4.92 13.09
CA ASN A 200 -6.73 -4.92 11.66
C ASN A 200 -7.21 -3.55 11.21
N ILE A 201 -6.74 -3.12 10.06
CA ILE A 201 -7.25 -1.91 9.43
C ILE A 201 -8.35 -2.30 8.44
N ILE A 202 -9.51 -1.67 8.60
CA ILE A 202 -10.71 -1.94 7.83
C ILE A 202 -10.95 -0.76 6.90
N PHE A 203 -11.03 -1.04 5.59
CA PHE A 203 -11.38 -0.07 4.56
C PHE A 203 -12.82 -0.30 4.09
N PRO A 204 -13.82 0.41 4.65
CA PRO A 204 -15.20 0.30 4.19
C PRO A 204 -15.42 1.18 2.95
N PHE A 205 -15.96 0.58 1.89
CA PHE A 205 -16.34 1.30 0.67
C PHE A 205 -17.84 1.14 0.41
N PRO A 206 -18.64 2.20 0.56
CA PRO A 206 -20.06 2.19 0.22
C PRO A 206 -20.22 2.20 -1.30
N ILE A 207 -20.89 1.21 -1.84
CA ILE A 207 -21.02 0.99 -3.29
C ILE A 207 -22.49 0.83 -3.64
N ILE A 208 -22.95 1.57 -4.61
CA ILE A 208 -24.25 1.34 -5.27
C ILE A 208 -23.99 0.46 -6.49
N GLN A 209 -24.66 -0.67 -6.58
CA GLN A 209 -24.56 -1.57 -7.73
C GLN A 209 -25.93 -1.78 -8.35
N ALA A 210 -26.01 -1.73 -9.68
CA ALA A 210 -27.20 -2.08 -10.43
C ALA A 210 -26.85 -3.08 -11.55
N SER A 211 -27.74 -4.03 -11.80
CA SER A 211 -27.62 -5.00 -12.90
C SER A 211 -28.97 -5.22 -13.59
N ILE A 212 -28.94 -5.63 -14.86
CA ILE A 212 -30.12 -5.92 -15.65
C ILE A 212 -29.90 -7.19 -16.49
N GLY A 213 -30.91 -8.05 -16.51
CA GLY A 213 -30.89 -9.26 -17.33
C GLY A 213 -31.19 -8.96 -18.80
N LEU A 214 -30.37 -9.53 -19.67
CA LEU A 214 -30.54 -9.54 -21.11
C LEU A 214 -30.82 -10.96 -21.61
N PRO A 215 -31.25 -11.13 -22.90
CA PRO A 215 -31.36 -12.44 -23.52
C PRO A 215 -30.04 -13.23 -23.45
N MET A 216 -30.11 -14.53 -23.60
CA MET A 216 -28.98 -15.48 -23.64
C MET A 216 -28.16 -15.51 -22.33
N GLY A 217 -28.81 -15.27 -21.16
CA GLY A 217 -28.12 -15.36 -19.86
C GLY A 217 -26.99 -14.34 -19.66
N ILE A 218 -27.10 -13.18 -20.28
CA ILE A 218 -26.14 -12.07 -20.15
C ILE A 218 -26.72 -11.06 -19.12
N GLU A 219 -25.86 -10.56 -18.26
CA GLU A 219 -26.22 -9.58 -17.23
C GLU A 219 -25.14 -8.51 -17.08
N PRO A 220 -25.23 -7.37 -17.76
CA PRO A 220 -24.43 -6.21 -17.50
C PRO A 220 -24.75 -5.60 -16.15
N SER A 221 -23.77 -4.97 -15.54
CA SER A 221 -23.88 -4.29 -14.25
C SER A 221 -22.99 -3.08 -14.18
N ILE A 222 -23.39 -2.12 -13.34
CA ILE A 222 -22.61 -0.92 -13.00
C ILE A 222 -22.43 -0.85 -11.50
N ARG A 223 -21.32 -0.24 -11.07
CA ARG A 223 -21.00 0.07 -9.67
C ARG A 223 -20.59 1.54 -9.57
N LEU A 224 -21.07 2.17 -8.51
CA LEU A 224 -20.82 3.59 -8.29
C LEU A 224 -20.48 3.85 -6.82
N ILE A 225 -19.46 4.66 -6.59
CA ILE A 225 -19.29 5.45 -5.38
C ILE A 225 -19.49 6.90 -5.85
N PRO A 226 -20.59 7.55 -5.43
CA PRO A 226 -20.80 8.97 -5.76
C PRO A 226 -19.64 9.81 -5.25
N ALA A 227 -19.39 10.95 -5.88
CA ALA A 227 -18.38 11.89 -5.40
C ALA A 227 -18.71 12.33 -3.97
N ILE A 228 -17.81 12.04 -3.05
CA ILE A 228 -17.94 12.33 -1.61
C ILE A 228 -16.74 13.18 -1.21
N SER A 229 -17.02 14.38 -0.68
CA SER A 229 -16.00 15.23 -0.07
C SER A 229 -15.79 14.79 1.38
N ILE A 230 -14.53 14.53 1.77
CA ILE A 230 -14.19 14.27 3.16
C ILE A 230 -14.20 15.62 3.91
N PRO A 231 -14.93 15.76 5.03
CA PRO A 231 -14.93 17.02 5.78
C PRO A 231 -13.59 17.31 6.46
N GLY A 232 -13.26 18.60 6.57
CA GLY A 232 -12.10 19.09 7.32
C GLY A 232 -10.79 19.10 6.54
N ASP A 233 -9.69 19.44 7.20
CA ASP A 233 -8.37 19.67 6.61
C ASP A 233 -7.85 18.46 5.79
N VAL A 234 -8.22 17.25 6.20
CA VAL A 234 -7.87 16.02 5.47
C VAL A 234 -8.58 15.95 4.13
N GLY A 235 -9.85 16.29 4.08
CA GLY A 235 -10.63 16.33 2.83
C GLY A 235 -10.18 17.44 1.89
N ASP A 236 -9.82 18.60 2.43
CA ASP A 236 -9.26 19.70 1.66
C ASP A 236 -7.92 19.33 1.02
N ALA A 237 -7.14 18.45 1.68
CA ALA A 237 -5.88 17.96 1.17
C ALA A 237 -6.05 16.84 0.13
N LEU A 238 -6.97 15.88 0.37
CA LEU A 238 -7.17 14.69 -0.46
C LEU A 238 -8.12 14.89 -1.64
N GLY A 239 -9.03 15.87 -1.55
CA GLY A 239 -10.07 16.11 -2.55
C GLY A 239 -11.25 15.15 -2.44
N GLU A 240 -12.03 15.04 -3.52
CA GLU A 240 -13.22 14.19 -3.58
C GLU A 240 -12.85 12.74 -3.88
N ILE A 241 -13.58 11.80 -3.24
CA ILE A 241 -13.48 10.37 -3.52
C ILE A 241 -14.65 9.96 -4.42
N SER A 242 -14.36 9.26 -5.50
CA SER A 242 -15.36 8.71 -6.40
C SER A 242 -14.90 7.40 -7.03
N ALA A 243 -15.87 6.55 -7.42
CA ALA A 243 -15.57 5.38 -8.22
C ALA A 243 -16.69 5.06 -9.20
N PHE A 244 -16.29 4.52 -10.34
CA PHE A 244 -17.18 3.96 -11.34
C PHE A 244 -16.67 2.59 -11.76
N GLY A 245 -17.58 1.64 -11.96
CA GLY A 245 -17.25 0.32 -12.49
C GLY A 245 -18.34 -0.21 -13.38
N ALA A 246 -17.95 -1.08 -14.30
CA ALA A 246 -18.84 -1.83 -15.17
C ALA A 246 -18.43 -3.30 -15.20
N GLY A 247 -19.42 -4.17 -15.30
CA GLY A 247 -19.20 -5.62 -15.33
C GLY A 247 -20.17 -6.33 -16.25
N LEU A 248 -19.79 -7.53 -16.61
CA LEU A 248 -20.58 -8.43 -17.42
C LEU A 248 -20.55 -9.82 -16.80
N LYS A 249 -21.73 -10.40 -16.53
CA LYS A 249 -21.91 -11.77 -16.07
C LYS A 249 -22.60 -12.59 -17.17
N ILE A 250 -22.15 -13.83 -17.35
CA ILE A 250 -22.70 -14.76 -18.33
C ILE A 250 -23.03 -16.07 -17.63
N ASP A 251 -24.26 -16.55 -17.81
CA ASP A 251 -24.71 -17.87 -17.35
C ASP A 251 -24.02 -18.96 -18.18
N LEU A 252 -23.23 -19.81 -17.51
CA LEU A 252 -22.52 -20.92 -18.18
C LEU A 252 -23.36 -22.20 -18.26
N VAL A 253 -24.42 -22.34 -17.46
CA VAL A 253 -25.27 -23.55 -17.44
C VAL A 253 -25.96 -23.77 -18.78
N GLN A 254 -26.26 -22.70 -19.53
CA GLN A 254 -26.85 -22.80 -20.86
C GLN A 254 -25.99 -23.58 -21.88
N PHE A 255 -24.67 -23.71 -21.61
CA PHE A 255 -23.73 -24.45 -22.46
C PHE A 255 -23.50 -25.89 -21.98
N ILE A 256 -24.07 -26.28 -20.83
CA ILE A 256 -23.93 -27.62 -20.23
C ILE A 256 -25.05 -28.52 -20.74
N PRO A 257 -24.78 -29.58 -21.54
CA PRO A 257 -25.82 -30.43 -22.12
C PRO A 257 -26.38 -31.47 -21.10
N ILE A 258 -26.56 -31.06 -19.85
CA ILE A 258 -27.11 -31.89 -18.77
C ILE A 258 -28.46 -31.29 -18.36
N PRO A 259 -29.59 -31.96 -18.62
CA PRO A 259 -30.90 -31.50 -18.20
C PRO A 259 -30.95 -31.37 -16.63
N LEU A 260 -31.54 -30.28 -16.15
CA LEU A 260 -31.72 -30.02 -14.72
C LEU A 260 -30.41 -30.00 -13.93
N PHE A 261 -29.38 -29.32 -14.48
CA PHE A 261 -28.12 -29.16 -13.78
C PHE A 261 -28.35 -28.55 -12.38
N PRO A 262 -27.80 -29.14 -11.29
CA PRO A 262 -28.26 -28.90 -9.94
C PRO A 262 -27.83 -27.55 -9.33
N VAL A 263 -26.94 -26.83 -9.99
CA VAL A 263 -26.40 -25.54 -9.54
C VAL A 263 -26.34 -24.55 -10.69
N ASP A 264 -26.46 -23.27 -10.36
CA ASP A 264 -26.19 -22.19 -11.33
C ASP A 264 -24.68 -21.93 -11.35
N ILE A 265 -24.08 -21.74 -12.53
CA ILE A 265 -22.64 -21.40 -12.70
C ILE A 265 -22.58 -20.20 -13.66
N ALA A 266 -21.78 -19.21 -13.30
CA ALA A 266 -21.54 -18.04 -14.14
C ALA A 266 -20.07 -17.66 -14.19
N ALA A 267 -19.66 -17.04 -15.29
CA ALA A 267 -18.42 -16.29 -15.41
C ALA A 267 -18.74 -14.79 -15.36
N GLN A 268 -17.86 -14.01 -14.77
CA GLN A 268 -18.03 -12.57 -14.66
C GLN A 268 -16.70 -11.85 -14.83
N ALA A 269 -16.74 -10.71 -15.51
CA ALA A 269 -15.65 -9.76 -15.61
C ALA A 269 -16.10 -8.39 -15.09
N TYR A 270 -15.24 -7.72 -14.37
CA TYR A 270 -15.43 -6.36 -13.87
C TYR A 270 -14.23 -5.48 -14.15
N TYR A 271 -14.50 -4.24 -14.54
CA TYR A 271 -13.53 -3.14 -14.53
C TYR A 271 -14.05 -2.04 -13.61
N GLN A 272 -13.20 -1.49 -12.77
CA GLN A 272 -13.53 -0.39 -11.86
C GLN A 272 -12.40 0.61 -11.84
N ASN A 273 -12.75 1.89 -11.90
CA ASN A 273 -11.84 3.01 -11.73
C ASN A 273 -12.24 3.79 -10.46
N PHE A 274 -11.23 4.19 -9.70
CA PHE A 274 -11.38 5.00 -8.49
C PHE A 274 -10.50 6.23 -8.61
N LYS A 275 -10.96 7.33 -8.01
CA LYS A 275 -10.22 8.59 -7.93
C LYS A 275 -10.35 9.18 -6.53
N MET A 276 -9.24 9.76 -6.06
CA MET A 276 -9.18 10.56 -4.85
C MET A 276 -8.45 11.86 -5.18
N GLY A 277 -9.23 12.91 -5.44
CA GLY A 277 -8.72 14.16 -5.97
C GLY A 277 -7.89 13.98 -7.24
N ASP A 278 -6.81 14.78 -7.33
CA ASP A 278 -5.80 14.68 -8.39
C ASP A 278 -4.54 13.92 -7.96
N ILE A 279 -4.56 13.31 -6.76
CA ILE A 279 -3.38 12.73 -6.12
C ILE A 279 -3.32 11.23 -6.36
N LEU A 280 -4.49 10.55 -6.34
CA LEU A 280 -4.57 9.11 -6.39
C LEU A 280 -5.65 8.65 -7.35
N SER A 281 -5.28 7.70 -8.22
CA SER A 281 -6.23 6.98 -9.06
C SER A 281 -5.95 5.48 -9.03
N SER A 282 -6.96 4.66 -9.26
CA SER A 282 -6.73 3.23 -9.43
C SER A 282 -7.59 2.63 -10.51
N ASN A 283 -7.07 1.54 -11.08
CA ASN A 283 -7.78 0.66 -12.00
C ASN A 283 -7.80 -0.74 -11.40
N ASN A 284 -8.99 -1.31 -11.32
CA ASN A 284 -9.20 -2.66 -10.81
C ASN A 284 -9.89 -3.50 -11.86
N VAL A 285 -9.33 -4.66 -12.15
CA VAL A 285 -9.91 -5.66 -13.04
C VAL A 285 -10.10 -6.95 -12.24
N ASN A 286 -11.27 -7.54 -12.33
CA ASN A 286 -11.59 -8.83 -11.74
C ASN A 286 -12.17 -9.75 -12.79
N PHE A 287 -11.70 -10.99 -12.85
CA PHE A 287 -12.32 -12.09 -13.56
C PHE A 287 -12.63 -13.20 -12.59
N ASN A 288 -13.86 -13.69 -12.57
CA ASN A 288 -14.24 -14.76 -11.67
C ASN A 288 -15.19 -15.76 -12.32
N ILE A 289 -15.17 -16.98 -11.77
CA ILE A 289 -16.18 -18.01 -12.00
C ILE A 289 -16.79 -18.33 -10.64
N HIS A 290 -18.10 -18.36 -10.59
CA HIS A 290 -18.82 -18.62 -9.36
C HIS A 290 -20.03 -19.53 -9.58
N ALA A 291 -20.39 -20.26 -8.53
CA ALA A 291 -21.53 -21.15 -8.49
C ALA A 291 -22.46 -20.79 -7.34
N SER A 292 -23.75 -21.04 -7.53
CA SER A 292 -24.75 -20.83 -6.50
C SER A 292 -25.88 -21.85 -6.60
N LYS A 293 -26.59 -22.05 -5.48
CA LYS A 293 -27.80 -22.88 -5.47
C LYS A 293 -28.91 -22.20 -4.68
N LYS A 294 -30.03 -21.97 -5.34
CA LYS A 294 -31.21 -21.43 -4.67
C LYS A 294 -31.90 -22.52 -3.82
N LEU A 295 -31.99 -22.29 -2.52
CA LEU A 295 -32.67 -23.11 -1.52
C LEU A 295 -33.76 -22.29 -0.83
N LEU A 296 -34.97 -22.28 -1.37
CA LEU A 296 -36.07 -21.42 -0.91
C LEU A 296 -35.70 -19.93 -0.92
N MET A 297 -35.51 -19.33 0.26
CA MET A 297 -35.09 -17.94 0.41
C MET A 297 -33.57 -17.77 0.45
N PHE A 298 -32.82 -18.84 0.71
CA PHE A 298 -31.36 -18.84 0.84
C PHE A 298 -30.70 -19.19 -0.48
N THR A 299 -29.62 -18.52 -0.80
CA THR A 299 -28.79 -18.81 -1.96
C THR A 299 -27.33 -18.76 -1.53
N PRO A 300 -26.77 -19.88 -1.01
CA PRO A 300 -25.32 -19.98 -0.83
C PRO A 300 -24.62 -19.89 -2.18
N TYR A 301 -23.42 -19.29 -2.16
CA TYR A 301 -22.57 -19.15 -3.33
C TYR A 301 -21.09 -19.26 -2.98
N VAL A 302 -20.32 -19.71 -3.95
CA VAL A 302 -18.86 -19.79 -3.89
C VAL A 302 -18.31 -19.29 -5.19
N GLY A 303 -17.10 -18.73 -5.17
CA GLY A 303 -16.42 -18.26 -6.38
C GLY A 303 -14.91 -18.31 -6.24
N ILE A 304 -14.26 -18.38 -7.38
CA ILE A 304 -12.82 -18.22 -7.52
C ILE A 304 -12.56 -17.18 -8.61
N GLY A 305 -11.62 -16.30 -8.39
CA GLY A 305 -11.31 -15.24 -9.35
C GLY A 305 -9.88 -14.75 -9.23
N VAL A 306 -9.51 -13.95 -10.22
CA VAL A 306 -8.23 -13.26 -10.27
C VAL A 306 -8.46 -11.76 -10.23
N ASP A 307 -7.68 -11.09 -9.40
CA ASP A 307 -7.69 -9.65 -9.22
C ASP A 307 -6.44 -9.03 -9.84
N ASN A 308 -6.60 -7.88 -10.47
CA ASN A 308 -5.50 -7.03 -10.90
C ASN A 308 -5.84 -5.59 -10.52
N THR A 309 -5.20 -5.10 -9.48
CA THR A 309 -5.35 -3.73 -8.98
C THR A 309 -4.07 -2.97 -9.30
N SER A 310 -4.19 -1.79 -9.88
CA SER A 310 -3.08 -0.84 -10.02
C SER A 310 -3.49 0.51 -9.46
N PHE A 311 -2.63 1.08 -8.67
CA PHE A 311 -2.73 2.43 -8.12
C PHE A 311 -1.71 3.32 -8.79
N THR A 312 -2.11 4.51 -9.17
CA THR A 312 -1.21 5.56 -9.65
C THR A 312 -1.28 6.71 -8.66
N ALA A 313 -0.15 7.03 -8.07
CA ALA A 313 0.02 8.21 -7.23
C ALA A 313 0.76 9.29 -8.03
N SER A 314 0.25 10.51 -7.98
CA SER A 314 0.81 11.68 -8.65
C SER A 314 1.39 12.64 -7.61
N TYR A 315 2.61 13.08 -7.80
CA TYR A 315 3.27 14.06 -6.95
C TYR A 315 3.91 15.18 -7.78
N ASP A 316 4.06 16.35 -7.18
CA ASP A 316 4.64 17.52 -7.81
C ASP A 316 6.10 17.63 -7.36
N THR A 317 7.04 17.66 -8.29
CA THR A 317 8.49 17.74 -8.03
C THR A 317 8.96 19.15 -7.63
N GLY A 318 8.04 20.13 -7.62
CA GLY A 318 8.36 21.50 -7.20
C GLY A 318 8.70 22.45 -8.36
N ASP A 319 9.00 21.91 -9.53
CA ASP A 319 9.23 22.63 -10.79
C ASP A 319 7.94 22.87 -11.60
N GLY A 320 6.80 22.35 -11.10
CA GLY A 320 5.50 22.45 -11.73
C GLY A 320 5.16 21.24 -12.62
N GLU A 321 6.06 20.26 -12.75
CA GLU A 321 5.79 18.98 -13.38
C GLU A 321 5.21 17.99 -12.38
N LYS A 322 4.20 17.22 -12.81
CA LYS A 322 3.67 16.07 -12.04
C LYS A 322 4.38 14.81 -12.48
N GLN A 323 4.86 14.06 -11.52
CA GLN A 323 5.41 12.73 -11.74
C GLN A 323 4.43 11.69 -11.21
N ASP A 324 4.28 10.60 -11.94
CA ASP A 324 3.39 9.50 -11.61
C ASP A 324 4.19 8.24 -11.30
N PHE A 325 3.86 7.54 -10.24
CA PHE A 325 4.35 6.19 -10.01
C PHE A 325 3.20 5.22 -9.77
N THR A 326 3.35 3.99 -10.27
CA THR A 326 2.30 2.98 -10.22
C THR A 326 2.69 1.84 -9.28
N ILE A 327 1.76 1.47 -8.41
CA ILE A 327 1.86 0.36 -7.47
C ILE A 327 0.82 -0.69 -7.85
N LYS A 328 1.23 -1.95 -7.92
CA LYS A 328 0.31 -3.07 -8.15
C LYS A 328 -0.07 -3.71 -6.82
N GLY A 329 -1.35 -4.00 -6.63
CA GLY A 329 -1.81 -4.77 -5.48
C GLY A 329 -1.36 -6.23 -5.56
N ASP A 330 -1.11 -6.85 -4.40
CA ASP A 330 -0.62 -8.23 -4.30
C ASP A 330 -1.73 -9.27 -4.39
N ASN A 331 -2.99 -8.89 -4.17
CA ASN A 331 -4.13 -9.78 -4.37
C ASN A 331 -4.24 -10.21 -5.84
N LYS A 332 -3.89 -11.46 -6.10
CA LYS A 332 -3.98 -12.06 -7.43
C LYS A 332 -5.08 -13.11 -7.51
N LEU A 333 -5.14 -14.02 -6.55
CA LEU A 333 -6.14 -15.06 -6.46
C LEU A 333 -7.10 -14.76 -5.30
N ARG A 334 -8.39 -14.90 -5.57
CA ARG A 334 -9.47 -14.70 -4.59
C ARG A 334 -10.39 -15.91 -4.57
N THR A 335 -10.68 -16.41 -3.38
CA THR A 335 -11.73 -17.40 -3.15
C THR A 335 -12.82 -16.77 -2.29
N THR A 336 -14.05 -16.77 -2.78
CA THR A 336 -15.21 -16.13 -2.13
C THR A 336 -16.22 -17.17 -1.69
N VAL A 337 -16.74 -17.02 -0.49
CA VAL A 337 -17.92 -17.75 0.02
C VAL A 337 -18.94 -16.75 0.51
N GLY A 338 -20.21 -17.00 0.27
CA GLY A 338 -21.24 -16.06 0.68
C GLY A 338 -22.64 -16.66 0.72
N LEU A 339 -23.56 -15.87 1.25
CA LEU A 339 -24.97 -16.19 1.36
C LEU A 339 -25.81 -14.99 0.95
N ASN A 340 -26.77 -15.23 0.06
CA ASN A 340 -27.81 -14.27 -0.29
C ASN A 340 -29.16 -14.75 0.23
N ILE A 341 -29.87 -13.89 0.93
CA ILE A 341 -31.23 -14.14 1.47
C ILE A 341 -32.18 -13.25 0.70
N LYS A 342 -33.17 -13.87 0.04
CA LYS A 342 -34.18 -13.15 -0.74
C LYS A 342 -35.55 -13.30 -0.09
N LEU A 343 -36.18 -12.17 0.27
CA LEU A 343 -37.51 -12.05 0.84
C LEU A 343 -38.38 -11.23 -0.13
N LEU A 344 -39.14 -11.92 -0.98
CA LEU A 344 -39.90 -11.31 -2.09
C LEU A 344 -38.98 -10.55 -3.05
N VAL A 345 -39.00 -9.23 -2.99
CA VAL A 345 -38.15 -8.35 -3.81
C VAL A 345 -36.91 -7.81 -3.06
N LEU A 346 -36.92 -7.94 -1.73
CA LEU A 346 -35.78 -7.55 -0.90
C LEU A 346 -34.73 -8.65 -0.88
N GLN A 347 -33.47 -8.26 -0.89
CA GLN A 347 -32.35 -9.17 -0.70
C GLN A 347 -31.31 -8.61 0.27
N ILE A 348 -30.72 -9.50 1.03
CA ILE A 348 -29.59 -9.22 1.92
C ILE A 348 -28.50 -10.23 1.58
N ASN A 349 -27.30 -9.78 1.36
CA ASN A 349 -26.17 -10.67 1.11
C ASN A 349 -25.00 -10.36 2.03
N ALA A 350 -24.25 -11.39 2.36
CA ALA A 350 -22.98 -11.30 3.06
C ALA A 350 -21.99 -12.28 2.43
N GLU A 351 -20.73 -11.84 2.32
CA GLU A 351 -19.66 -12.69 1.82
C GLU A 351 -18.36 -12.45 2.58
N TYR A 352 -17.51 -13.45 2.51
CA TYR A 352 -16.12 -13.39 2.93
C TYR A 352 -15.25 -13.93 1.80
N ALA A 353 -14.18 -13.22 1.49
CA ALA A 353 -13.24 -13.61 0.46
C ALA A 353 -11.82 -13.68 1.04
N MET A 354 -11.16 -14.78 0.70
CA MET A 354 -9.79 -15.10 1.06
C MET A 354 -8.87 -14.77 -0.11
N GLY A 355 -7.78 -14.07 0.15
CA GLY A 355 -6.73 -13.68 -0.78
C GLY A 355 -5.49 -13.34 0.01
N GLU A 356 -4.53 -12.60 -0.58
CA GLU A 356 -3.37 -12.05 0.15
C GLU A 356 -3.85 -11.22 1.35
N TYR A 357 -4.79 -10.29 1.09
CA TYR A 357 -5.59 -9.67 2.14
C TYR A 357 -7.04 -10.10 2.01
N ASN A 358 -7.59 -10.51 3.13
CA ASN A 358 -8.98 -10.94 3.18
C ASN A 358 -9.93 -9.77 2.98
N SER A 359 -11.14 -10.07 2.56
CA SER A 359 -12.18 -9.06 2.46
C SER A 359 -13.55 -9.63 2.81
N ALA A 360 -14.47 -8.75 3.14
CA ALA A 360 -15.86 -9.08 3.35
C ALA A 360 -16.76 -8.09 2.60
N ALA A 361 -17.99 -8.47 2.33
CA ALA A 361 -19.00 -7.52 1.90
C ALA A 361 -20.34 -7.86 2.52
N ILE A 362 -21.11 -6.80 2.79
CA ILE A 362 -22.50 -6.88 3.19
C ILE A 362 -23.29 -5.99 2.24
N GLY A 363 -24.47 -6.46 1.82
CA GLY A 363 -25.32 -5.69 0.92
C GLY A 363 -26.80 -5.88 1.20
N VAL A 364 -27.56 -4.83 0.90
CA VAL A 364 -29.02 -4.85 0.90
C VAL A 364 -29.50 -4.30 -0.44
N GLY A 365 -30.59 -4.84 -0.97
CA GLY A 365 -31.06 -4.39 -2.28
C GLY A 365 -32.45 -4.89 -2.63
N PHE A 366 -32.89 -4.43 -3.81
CA PHE A 366 -34.12 -4.83 -4.47
C PHE A 366 -33.78 -5.63 -5.72
N THR A 367 -34.42 -6.78 -5.89
CA THR A 367 -34.25 -7.63 -7.06
C THR A 367 -35.58 -8.11 -7.61
N LEU A 368 -35.79 -7.92 -8.89
CA LEU A 368 -36.91 -8.45 -9.66
C LEU A 368 -36.35 -9.39 -10.74
N ARG A 369 -36.84 -10.65 -10.75
CA ARG A 369 -36.38 -11.69 -11.69
C ARG A 369 -37.52 -12.18 -12.56
#